data_ee4f9fc9b384022f66ebf1c310585ecc
#
_entry.id   ee4f9fc9b384022f66ebf1c310585ecc
#
_cell.length_a   1.000
_cell.length_b   1.000
_cell.length_c   1.000
_cell.angle_alpha   90.00
_cell.angle_beta   90.00
_cell.angle_gamma   90.00
#
_symmetry.space_group_name_H-M   'P 1'
#
loop_
_entity.id
_entity.type
_entity.pdbx_description
1 polymer ?
#
loop_
_entity_poly.entity_id
_entity_poly.type
_entity_poly.pdbx_seq_one_letter_code
_entity_poly.pdbx_strand_id
1 'polypeptide(L)'
;MKRLGKSAMIAAGFVGFLVAGALLAQTATTKTADPNAEAVARGKTVFQQKCSVCHYDNSEQKKIGPGLKGLSKRGTFSVNGNKITDESLKAWIENGDQLMPPFKDVLDAGQINDVIAYVKTL
;
A
#
# COMPACT_ATOMS: atom_id res chain seq x y z
N MET A 1 -79.55 -17.37 -34.60
CA MET A 1 -79.30 -16.80 -35.97
C MET A 1 -77.82 -16.57 -36.06
N LYS A 2 -77.10 -17.43 -36.78
CA LYS A 2 -76.31 -17.20 -38.02
C LYS A 2 -75.38 -16.00 -37.94
N ARG A 3 -74.05 -16.09 -38.14
CA ARG A 3 -73.21 -16.76 -39.15
C ARG A 3 -71.76 -16.72 -38.62
N LEU A 4 -70.95 -17.76 -38.62
CA LEU A 4 -70.01 -18.20 -39.66
C LEU A 4 -69.23 -17.09 -40.37
N GLY A 5 -67.93 -17.13 -40.27
CA GLY A 5 -66.97 -16.40 -41.11
C GLY A 5 -65.55 -16.62 -40.59
N LYS A 6 -64.95 -17.69 -40.99
CA LYS A 6 -63.91 -17.97 -41.95
C LYS A 6 -62.49 -17.53 -41.47
N SER A 7 -61.71 -18.57 -41.15
CA SER A 7 -60.29 -18.78 -41.44
C SER A 7 -59.49 -17.71 -42.17
N ALA A 8 -58.36 -17.37 -41.61
CA ALA A 8 -57.18 -17.10 -42.38
C ALA A 8 -55.96 -17.52 -41.54
N MET A 9 -55.35 -18.64 -41.90
CA MET A 9 -53.97 -18.97 -41.58
C MET A 9 -53.07 -17.95 -42.26
N ILE A 10 -52.14 -17.39 -41.51
CA ILE A 10 -50.92 -16.83 -42.10
C ILE A 10 -49.78 -17.41 -41.29
N ALA A 11 -49.06 -18.25 -41.97
CA ALA A 11 -47.81 -18.86 -41.56
C ALA A 11 -46.69 -17.82 -41.68
N ALA A 12 -45.62 -18.17 -41.01
CA ALA A 12 -44.26 -17.78 -41.30
C ALA A 12 -43.66 -16.63 -40.49
N GLY A 13 -42.57 -16.93 -39.92
CA GLY A 13 -41.57 -15.98 -39.53
C GLY A 13 -40.82 -16.30 -38.23
N PHE A 14 -40.27 -17.49 -38.16
CA PHE A 14 -39.15 -17.73 -37.22
C PHE A 14 -37.96 -16.91 -37.67
N VAL A 15 -37.81 -15.69 -37.20
CA VAL A 15 -36.56 -14.96 -37.30
C VAL A 15 -35.79 -15.27 -36.02
N GLY A 16 -34.89 -16.26 -36.12
CA GLY A 16 -33.90 -16.55 -35.10
C GLY A 16 -32.94 -15.38 -34.95
N PHE A 17 -33.12 -14.61 -33.89
CA PHE A 17 -32.14 -13.61 -33.49
C PHE A 17 -31.03 -14.31 -32.72
N LEU A 18 -29.99 -14.73 -33.45
CA LEU A 18 -28.72 -15.17 -32.84
C LEU A 18 -28.07 -13.95 -32.20
N VAL A 19 -28.35 -13.75 -30.91
CA VAL A 19 -27.57 -12.83 -30.09
C VAL A 19 -26.23 -13.52 -29.84
N ALA A 20 -25.25 -13.22 -30.68
CA ALA A 20 -23.86 -13.54 -30.42
C ALA A 20 -23.43 -12.70 -29.21
N GLY A 21 -23.50 -13.31 -28.02
CA GLY A 21 -22.94 -12.75 -26.79
C GLY A 21 -21.42 -12.66 -26.94
N ALA A 22 -20.92 -11.47 -27.28
CA ALA A 22 -19.52 -11.17 -27.17
C ALA A 22 -19.17 -11.15 -25.67
N LEU A 23 -18.59 -12.27 -25.18
CA LEU A 23 -17.93 -12.31 -23.89
C LEU A 23 -16.71 -11.38 -23.99
N LEU A 24 -16.86 -10.13 -23.56
CA LEU A 24 -15.73 -9.26 -23.30
C LEU A 24 -15.00 -9.83 -22.08
N ALA A 25 -14.00 -10.66 -22.36
CA ALA A 25 -13.03 -11.06 -21.37
C ALA A 25 -12.30 -9.78 -20.92
N GLN A 26 -12.73 -9.22 -19.80
CA GLN A 26 -11.99 -8.17 -19.12
C GLN A 26 -10.72 -8.81 -18.58
N THR A 27 -9.65 -8.72 -19.35
CA THR A 27 -8.30 -8.98 -18.84
C THR A 27 -8.03 -7.93 -17.78
N ALA A 28 -8.28 -8.29 -16.51
CA ALA A 28 -7.78 -7.52 -15.39
C ALA A 28 -6.26 -7.50 -15.50
N THR A 29 -5.72 -6.39 -16.00
CA THR A 29 -4.29 -6.13 -15.98
C THR A 29 -3.90 -6.00 -14.50
N THR A 30 -3.45 -7.08 -13.91
CA THR A 30 -2.83 -7.06 -12.59
C THR A 30 -1.53 -6.27 -12.77
N LYS A 31 -1.60 -4.96 -12.52
CA LYS A 31 -0.41 -4.13 -12.42
C LYS A 31 0.43 -4.74 -11.31
N THR A 32 1.51 -5.41 -11.68
CA THR A 32 2.49 -5.93 -10.73
C THR A 32 2.96 -4.75 -9.90
N ALA A 33 2.54 -4.69 -8.64
CA ALA A 33 2.93 -3.61 -7.75
C ALA A 33 4.45 -3.69 -7.55
N ASP A 34 5.11 -2.53 -7.53
CA ASP A 34 6.53 -2.44 -7.25
C ASP A 34 6.76 -2.94 -5.81
N PRO A 35 7.57 -4.01 -5.60
CA PRO A 35 7.82 -4.55 -4.26
C PRO A 35 8.33 -3.50 -3.27
N ASN A 36 9.07 -2.51 -3.77
CA ASN A 36 9.54 -1.40 -2.95
C ASN A 36 8.39 -0.46 -2.54
N ALA A 37 7.47 -0.16 -3.44
CA ALA A 37 6.29 0.67 -3.12
C ALA A 37 5.37 -0.01 -2.09
N GLU A 38 5.24 -1.33 -2.16
CA GLU A 38 4.48 -2.10 -1.17
C GLU A 38 5.18 -2.10 0.19
N ALA A 39 6.49 -2.30 0.25
CA ALA A 39 7.28 -2.22 1.47
C ALA A 39 7.14 -0.84 2.14
N VAL A 40 7.24 0.24 1.36
CA VAL A 40 7.03 1.62 1.84
C VAL A 40 5.62 1.80 2.40
N ALA A 41 4.59 1.28 1.75
CA ALA A 41 3.21 1.39 2.23
C ALA A 41 2.99 0.64 3.56
N ARG A 42 3.53 -0.59 3.69
CA ARG A 42 3.50 -1.34 4.96
C ARG A 42 4.30 -0.63 6.04
N GLY A 43 5.48 -0.13 5.70
CA GLY A 43 6.35 0.61 6.61
C GLY A 43 5.70 1.89 7.13
N LYS A 44 4.96 2.61 6.30
CA LYS A 44 4.14 3.75 6.75
C LYS A 44 3.13 3.34 7.81
N THR A 45 2.48 2.20 7.64
CA THR A 45 1.53 1.68 8.62
C THR A 45 2.22 1.35 9.95
N VAL A 46 3.36 0.67 9.90
CA VAL A 46 4.18 0.39 11.11
C VAL A 46 4.59 1.69 11.78
N PHE A 47 5.08 2.68 11.01
CA PHE A 47 5.46 3.99 11.54
C PHE A 47 4.30 4.67 12.28
N GLN A 48 3.13 4.72 11.68
CA GLN A 48 1.94 5.33 12.27
C GLN A 48 1.54 4.67 13.60
N GLN A 49 1.69 3.36 13.69
CA GLN A 49 1.30 2.60 14.88
C GLN A 49 2.33 2.63 16.02
N LYS A 50 3.61 2.71 15.69
CA LYS A 50 4.69 2.49 16.65
C LYS A 50 5.63 3.69 16.85
N CYS A 51 5.85 4.49 15.80
CA CYS A 51 6.88 5.53 15.79
C CYS A 51 6.30 6.95 15.91
N SER A 52 5.09 7.17 15.39
CA SER A 52 4.46 8.49 15.31
C SER A 52 4.16 9.12 16.67
N VAL A 53 4.13 8.34 17.74
CA VAL A 53 4.00 8.83 19.11
C VAL A 53 5.18 9.75 19.47
N CYS A 54 6.37 9.38 19.01
CA CYS A 54 7.62 10.08 19.36
C CYS A 54 8.22 10.86 18.19
N HIS A 55 7.90 10.54 16.94
CA HIS A 55 8.50 11.15 15.76
C HIS A 55 7.46 11.78 14.83
N TYR A 56 7.82 12.92 14.21
CA TYR A 56 7.13 13.45 13.05
C TYR A 56 7.79 12.92 11.77
N ASP A 57 6.99 12.45 10.81
CA ASP A 57 7.45 12.06 9.48
C ASP A 57 7.48 13.24 8.49
N ASN A 58 6.66 14.25 8.72
CA ASN A 58 6.44 15.39 7.83
C ASN A 58 7.05 16.70 8.35
N SER A 59 7.81 16.67 9.43
CA SER A 59 8.43 17.84 10.06
C SER A 59 9.86 17.52 10.52
N GLU A 60 10.71 18.52 10.52
CA GLU A 60 12.05 18.47 11.12
C GLU A 60 12.02 18.76 12.62
N GLN A 61 10.89 19.26 13.12
CA GLN A 61 10.75 19.62 14.51
C GLN A 61 10.85 18.37 15.42
N LYS A 62 11.49 18.59 16.58
CA LYS A 62 11.54 17.57 17.62
C LYS A 62 10.17 17.41 18.26
N LYS A 63 9.75 16.15 18.48
CA LYS A 63 8.61 15.78 19.31
C LYS A 63 9.16 15.24 20.65
N ILE A 64 9.12 13.96 20.88
CA ILE A 64 9.95 13.28 21.90
C ILE A 64 11.30 12.95 21.27
N GLY A 65 11.27 12.26 20.13
CA GLY A 65 12.40 12.04 19.27
C GLY A 65 12.54 13.12 18.17
N PRO A 66 13.61 13.10 17.38
CA PRO A 66 13.81 14.04 16.29
C PRO A 66 12.76 13.88 15.19
N GLY A 67 12.44 14.97 14.51
CA GLY A 67 11.65 14.91 13.28
C GLY A 67 12.42 14.22 12.16
N LEU A 68 11.71 13.42 11.35
CA LEU A 68 12.33 12.57 10.34
C LEU A 68 12.25 13.13 8.92
N LYS A 69 11.53 14.24 8.70
CA LYS A 69 11.52 14.89 7.39
C LYS A 69 12.94 15.22 6.93
N GLY A 70 13.26 14.85 5.71
CA GLY A 70 14.59 15.05 5.14
C GLY A 70 15.66 14.10 5.68
N LEU A 71 15.29 13.01 6.33
CA LEU A 71 16.23 12.03 6.88
C LEU A 71 17.25 11.55 5.85
N SER A 72 16.78 11.13 4.68
CA SER A 72 17.65 10.64 3.60
C SER A 72 18.60 11.71 3.07
N LYS A 73 18.15 12.97 3.01
CA LYS A 73 18.98 14.08 2.55
C LYS A 73 20.05 14.47 3.56
N ARG A 74 19.77 14.36 4.85
CA ARG A 74 20.75 14.65 5.90
C ARG A 74 21.93 13.66 5.89
N GLY A 75 21.66 12.41 5.54
CA GLY A 75 22.67 11.35 5.48
C GLY A 75 23.28 10.96 6.83
N THR A 76 22.94 11.67 7.91
CA THR A 76 23.44 11.43 9.27
C THR A 76 22.34 11.56 10.31
N PHE A 77 22.47 10.81 11.40
CA PHE A 77 21.58 10.95 12.55
C PHE A 77 21.84 12.28 13.27
N SER A 78 20.77 13.01 13.58
CA SER A 78 20.89 14.29 14.30
C SER A 78 21.35 14.16 15.75
N VAL A 79 21.27 12.97 16.32
CA VAL A 79 21.62 12.71 17.73
C VAL A 79 23.09 12.41 17.96
N ASN A 80 23.79 11.85 16.97
CA ASN A 80 25.19 11.44 17.13
C ASN A 80 26.09 11.65 15.90
N GLY A 81 25.54 12.14 14.78
CA GLY A 81 26.29 12.40 13.55
C GLY A 81 26.69 11.14 12.74
N ASN A 82 26.32 9.94 13.21
CA ASN A 82 26.65 8.71 12.49
C ASN A 82 25.89 8.65 11.15
N LYS A 83 26.49 7.99 10.15
CA LYS A 83 25.88 7.80 8.84
C LYS A 83 24.57 7.01 8.94
N ILE A 84 23.58 7.45 8.17
CA ILE A 84 22.34 6.73 7.95
C ILE A 84 22.56 5.72 6.83
N THR A 85 22.50 4.43 7.17
CA THR A 85 22.46 3.29 6.27
C THR A 85 21.33 2.37 6.70
N ASP A 86 21.00 1.37 5.89
CA ASP A 86 19.97 0.39 6.25
C ASP A 86 20.36 -0.36 7.52
N GLU A 87 21.64 -0.72 7.65
CA GLU A 87 22.19 -1.42 8.82
C GLU A 87 22.13 -0.54 10.07
N SER A 88 22.52 0.75 9.94
CA SER A 88 22.49 1.65 11.09
C SER A 88 21.06 1.99 11.53
N LEU A 89 20.12 2.15 10.59
CA LEU A 89 18.70 2.31 10.89
C LEU A 89 18.15 1.06 11.58
N LYS A 90 18.49 -0.12 11.04
CA LYS A 90 18.08 -1.39 11.62
C LYS A 90 18.59 -1.53 13.06
N ALA A 91 19.88 -1.36 13.26
CA ALA A 91 20.49 -1.43 14.58
C ALA A 91 19.87 -0.44 15.57
N TRP A 92 19.56 0.78 15.10
CA TRP A 92 18.92 1.80 15.94
C TRP A 92 17.48 1.41 16.32
N ILE A 93 16.68 0.92 15.37
CA ILE A 93 15.31 0.49 15.64
C ILE A 93 15.30 -0.74 16.55
N GLU A 94 16.18 -1.70 16.31
CA GLU A 94 16.24 -2.94 17.08
C GLU A 94 16.64 -2.70 18.53
N ASN A 95 17.64 -1.86 18.78
CA ASN A 95 18.25 -1.71 20.09
C ASN A 95 17.83 -0.45 20.85
N GLY A 96 17.31 0.56 20.13
CA GLY A 96 16.93 1.84 20.73
C GLY A 96 18.12 2.63 21.31
N ASP A 97 17.80 3.56 22.19
CA ASP A 97 18.75 4.33 23.00
C ASP A 97 18.10 4.73 24.33
N GLN A 98 18.64 5.76 25.02
CA GLN A 98 18.10 6.22 26.32
C GLN A 98 16.63 6.65 26.28
N LEU A 99 16.16 7.17 25.15
CA LEU A 99 14.79 7.69 24.98
C LEU A 99 13.95 6.86 24.03
N MET A 100 14.57 6.18 23.07
CA MET A 100 13.89 5.34 22.09
C MET A 100 13.92 3.89 22.56
N PRO A 101 12.75 3.27 22.83
CA PRO A 101 12.73 1.89 23.28
C PRO A 101 13.22 0.95 22.17
N PRO A 102 13.77 -0.23 22.51
CA PRO A 102 14.13 -1.25 21.54
C PRO A 102 12.88 -1.89 20.94
N PHE A 103 12.89 -2.14 19.63
CA PHE A 103 11.76 -2.72 18.91
C PHE A 103 11.99 -4.16 18.43
N LYS A 104 13.16 -4.75 18.66
CA LYS A 104 13.49 -6.12 18.21
C LYS A 104 12.54 -7.21 18.73
N ASP A 105 11.92 -7.00 19.89
CA ASP A 105 10.98 -7.93 20.50
C ASP A 105 9.51 -7.53 20.27
N VAL A 106 9.28 -6.41 19.54
CA VAL A 106 7.96 -5.81 19.25
C VAL A 106 7.59 -5.92 17.78
N LEU A 107 8.60 -5.80 16.91
CA LEU A 107 8.47 -5.87 15.45
C LEU A 107 9.26 -7.06 14.92
N ASP A 108 8.68 -7.78 13.97
CA ASP A 108 9.43 -8.79 13.23
C ASP A 108 10.43 -8.16 12.22
N ALA A 109 11.32 -8.96 11.68
CA ALA A 109 12.35 -8.50 10.74
C ALA A 109 11.76 -7.88 9.46
N GLY A 110 10.60 -8.38 9.00
CA GLY A 110 9.89 -7.82 7.84
C GLY A 110 9.37 -6.43 8.13
N GLN A 111 8.72 -6.24 9.27
CA GLN A 111 8.21 -4.95 9.73
C GLN A 111 9.33 -3.92 9.94
N ILE A 112 10.48 -4.35 10.46
CA ILE A 112 11.66 -3.48 10.61
C ILE A 112 12.17 -3.04 9.24
N ASN A 113 12.30 -3.96 8.29
CA ASN A 113 12.72 -3.63 6.92
C ASN A 113 11.72 -2.71 6.21
N ASP A 114 10.42 -2.95 6.38
CA ASP A 114 9.36 -2.13 5.80
C ASP A 114 9.40 -0.70 6.37
N VAL A 115 9.55 -0.52 7.69
CA VAL A 115 9.64 0.82 8.28
C VAL A 115 10.93 1.54 7.87
N ILE A 116 12.03 0.83 7.67
CA ILE A 116 13.27 1.40 7.11
C ILE A 116 13.02 1.89 5.69
N ALA A 117 12.36 1.08 4.84
CA ALA A 117 11.98 1.49 3.49
C ALA A 117 11.16 2.78 3.52
N TYR A 118 10.20 2.89 4.43
CA TYR A 118 9.38 4.09 4.57
C TYR A 118 10.17 5.31 5.04
N VAL A 119 10.92 5.23 6.13
CA VAL A 119 11.64 6.40 6.68
C VAL A 119 12.71 6.92 5.74
N LYS A 120 13.23 6.10 4.85
CA LYS A 120 14.15 6.49 3.78
C LYS A 120 13.48 7.32 2.68
N THR A 121 12.16 7.37 2.62
CA THR A 121 11.42 8.25 1.69
C THR A 121 11.19 9.66 2.23
N LEU A 122 11.50 9.88 3.49
CA LEU A 122 11.24 11.14 4.20
C LEU A 122 12.33 12.20 3.96
#